data_91573c660b9699dddd984211b3e67454
#
_entry.id   91573c660b9699dddd984211b3e67454
#
_cell.length_a   1.000
_cell.length_b   1.000
_cell.length_c   1.000
_cell.angle_alpha   90.00
_cell.angle_beta   90.00
_cell.angle_gamma   90.00
#
_symmetry.space_group_name_H-M   'P 1'
#
loop_
_entity.id
_entity.type
_entity.pdbx_description
1 polymer ?
#
loop_
_entity_poly.entity_id
_entity_poly.type
_entity_poly.pdbx_seq_one_letter_code
_entity_poly.pdbx_strand_id
1 'polypeptide(L)'
;FSVFITSWKNPGKELSEVRLDDYLLEGVDEVVRVACEFCKVPKVHLVGYCIGGTLVSTYMAWANQHFGKDKVPVAHWTLFTTLTDFAHPGDIDVFIDEACIGALEESMAKKGFLDGSEMASSFRMLRSNPLIWSYWVNSYLLGQPLPPFDVLFWNMDTTRMPQAMHSYYLREFYLNNNLIKRD
;
A
#
# COMPACT_ATOMS: atom_id res chain seq x y z
N PHE A 1 5.57 -4.63 25.63
CA PHE A 1 5.54 -3.65 24.55
C PHE A 1 4.09 -3.29 24.24
N SER A 2 3.80 -2.00 24.01
CA SER A 2 2.53 -1.56 23.45
C SER A 2 2.64 -1.58 21.91
N VAL A 3 1.63 -2.13 21.24
CA VAL A 3 1.58 -2.23 19.79
C VAL A 3 0.35 -1.49 19.28
N PHE A 4 0.53 -0.64 18.29
CA PHE A 4 -0.52 0.08 17.60
C PHE A 4 -0.55 -0.40 16.15
N ILE A 5 -1.71 -0.75 15.66
CA ILE A 5 -1.91 -1.19 14.26
C ILE A 5 -2.90 -0.24 13.62
N THR A 6 -2.49 0.39 12.52
CA THR A 6 -3.37 1.24 11.72
C THR A 6 -4.29 0.40 10.86
N SER A 7 -5.58 0.65 10.94
CA SER A 7 -6.58 0.13 10.03
C SER A 7 -7.16 1.29 9.21
N TRP A 8 -7.02 1.22 7.90
CA TRP A 8 -7.51 2.28 7.01
C TRP A 8 -9.00 2.11 6.74
N LYS A 9 -9.73 3.23 6.77
CA LYS A 9 -11.11 3.25 6.33
C LYS A 9 -11.18 2.89 4.84
N ASN A 10 -12.06 1.97 4.48
CA ASN A 10 -12.28 1.62 3.08
C ASN A 10 -13.00 2.78 2.37
N PRO A 11 -12.37 3.46 1.39
CA PRO A 11 -12.92 4.68 0.82
C PRO A 11 -14.13 4.42 -0.07
N GLY A 12 -15.12 5.29 0.05
CA GLY A 12 -16.15 5.49 -0.93
C GLY A 12 -15.87 6.73 -1.80
N LYS A 13 -16.85 7.14 -2.60
CA LYS A 13 -16.72 8.29 -3.50
C LYS A 13 -16.44 9.61 -2.74
N GLU A 14 -16.90 9.71 -1.51
CA GLU A 14 -16.70 10.88 -0.64
C GLU A 14 -15.24 11.14 -0.26
N LEU A 15 -14.39 10.11 -0.41
CA LEU A 15 -12.95 10.21 -0.13
C LEU A 15 -12.09 10.20 -1.40
N SER A 16 -12.68 10.40 -2.58
CA SER A 16 -11.97 10.33 -3.88
C SER A 16 -10.76 11.28 -3.97
N GLU A 17 -10.84 12.42 -3.29
CA GLU A 17 -9.81 13.48 -3.31
C GLU A 17 -8.73 13.32 -2.23
N VAL A 18 -8.84 12.31 -1.36
CA VAL A 18 -7.82 12.03 -0.34
C VAL A 18 -6.51 11.60 -1.02
N ARG A 19 -5.42 12.25 -0.62
CA ARG A 19 -4.10 12.13 -1.23
C ARG A 19 -3.13 11.34 -0.36
N LEU A 20 -1.95 11.11 -0.90
CA LEU A 20 -0.86 10.46 -0.16
C LEU A 20 -0.38 11.29 1.03
N ASP A 21 -0.36 12.62 0.89
CA ASP A 21 -0.02 13.55 1.96
C ASP A 21 -1.02 13.48 3.14
N ASP A 22 -2.31 13.28 2.89
CA ASP A 22 -3.30 13.06 3.95
C ASP A 22 -3.01 11.74 4.71
N TYR A 23 -2.69 10.67 4.00
CA TYR A 23 -2.25 9.40 4.62
C TYR A 23 -0.98 9.55 5.43
N LEU A 24 -0.07 10.41 5.00
CA LEU A 24 1.17 10.69 5.70
C LEU A 24 0.91 11.51 6.97
N LEU A 25 0.19 12.63 6.85
CA LEU A 25 0.01 13.61 7.93
C LEU A 25 -1.08 13.18 8.92
N GLU A 26 -2.30 12.90 8.43
CA GLU A 26 -3.44 12.52 9.26
C GLU A 26 -3.39 11.03 9.65
N GLY A 27 -2.62 10.23 8.92
CA GLY A 27 -2.40 8.81 9.19
C GLY A 27 -1.14 8.58 10.01
N VAL A 28 0.03 8.53 9.36
CA VAL A 28 1.27 8.08 10.00
C VAL A 28 1.74 9.04 11.08
N ASP A 29 1.79 10.34 10.81
CA ASP A 29 2.27 11.34 11.77
C ASP A 29 1.38 11.39 13.01
N GLU A 30 0.07 11.40 12.82
CA GLU A 30 -0.91 11.39 13.91
C GLU A 30 -0.79 10.12 14.77
N VAL A 31 -0.64 8.94 14.16
CA VAL A 31 -0.43 7.67 14.91
C VAL A 31 0.86 7.70 15.71
N VAL A 32 1.95 8.23 15.14
CA VAL A 32 3.23 8.40 15.82
C VAL A 32 3.07 9.34 17.02
N ARG A 33 2.42 10.48 16.83
CA ARG A 33 2.13 11.46 17.87
C ARG A 33 1.34 10.85 19.03
N VAL A 34 0.22 10.20 18.70
CA VAL A 34 -0.67 9.55 19.68
C VAL A 34 0.05 8.43 20.43
N ALA A 35 0.85 7.61 19.74
CA ALA A 35 1.61 6.53 20.37
C ALA A 35 2.67 7.07 21.33
N CYS A 36 3.39 8.13 20.96
CA CYS A 36 4.35 8.80 21.83
C CYS A 36 3.67 9.36 23.09
N GLU A 37 2.55 10.05 22.91
CA GLU A 37 1.78 10.65 24.00
C GLU A 37 1.20 9.60 24.95
N PHE A 38 0.54 8.57 24.40
CA PHE A 38 -0.06 7.50 25.19
C PHE A 38 0.96 6.71 25.99
N CYS A 39 2.09 6.35 25.37
CA CYS A 39 3.16 5.60 26.03
C CYS A 39 4.10 6.47 26.85
N LYS A 40 3.97 7.80 26.80
CA LYS A 40 4.86 8.78 27.45
C LYS A 40 6.33 8.57 27.09
N VAL A 41 6.59 8.34 25.80
CA VAL A 41 7.93 8.14 25.24
C VAL A 41 8.24 9.19 24.18
N PRO A 42 9.51 9.60 24.04
CA PRO A 42 9.87 10.62 23.04
C PRO A 42 9.94 10.07 21.62
N LYS A 43 10.05 8.77 21.45
CA LYS A 43 10.21 8.12 20.14
C LYS A 43 9.54 6.74 20.14
N VAL A 44 9.05 6.36 18.97
CA VAL A 44 8.46 5.04 18.68
C VAL A 44 9.30 4.26 17.67
N HIS A 45 8.96 2.98 17.48
CA HIS A 45 9.47 2.15 16.40
C HIS A 45 8.36 1.99 15.36
N LEU A 46 8.65 2.25 14.09
CA LEU A 46 7.72 2.03 13.00
C LEU A 46 7.97 0.69 12.32
N VAL A 47 6.90 0.05 11.91
CA VAL A 47 6.95 -1.14 11.07
C VAL A 47 6.04 -0.90 9.87
N GLY A 48 6.61 -0.94 8.67
CA GLY A 48 5.87 -0.81 7.42
C GLY A 48 5.88 -2.12 6.63
N TYR A 49 4.73 -2.55 6.15
CA TYR A 49 4.59 -3.74 5.33
C TYR A 49 4.07 -3.35 3.94
N CYS A 50 4.74 -3.82 2.87
CA CYS A 50 4.37 -3.58 1.48
C CYS A 50 4.21 -2.06 1.19
N ILE A 51 3.07 -1.60 0.67
CA ILE A 51 2.78 -0.17 0.46
C ILE A 51 2.87 0.65 1.75
N GLY A 52 2.56 0.05 2.90
CA GLY A 52 2.75 0.68 4.21
C GLY A 52 4.22 0.99 4.51
N GLY A 53 5.14 0.17 4.01
CA GLY A 53 6.57 0.46 4.10
C GLY A 53 7.00 1.61 3.18
N THR A 54 6.45 1.69 1.99
CA THR A 54 6.64 2.84 1.09
C THR A 54 6.16 4.13 1.74
N LEU A 55 4.98 4.10 2.37
CA LEU A 55 4.43 5.25 3.11
C LEU A 55 5.31 5.62 4.31
N VAL A 56 5.82 4.65 5.08
CA VAL A 56 6.78 4.89 6.17
C VAL A 56 8.07 5.52 5.64
N SER A 57 8.59 5.07 4.49
CA SER A 57 9.79 5.65 3.87
C SER A 57 9.56 7.10 3.48
N THR A 58 8.42 7.40 2.89
CA THR A 58 7.99 8.77 2.54
C THR A 58 7.86 9.64 3.79
N TYR A 59 7.23 9.11 4.85
CA TYR A 59 7.12 9.78 6.14
C TYR A 59 8.50 10.09 6.73
N MET A 60 9.43 9.16 6.72
CA MET A 60 10.78 9.38 7.26
C MET A 60 11.55 10.46 6.50
N ALA A 61 11.40 10.54 5.17
CA ALA A 61 11.98 11.60 4.37
C ALA A 61 11.39 12.97 4.75
N TRP A 62 10.06 13.07 4.79
CA TRP A 62 9.35 14.28 5.20
C TRP A 62 9.69 14.69 6.64
N ALA A 63 9.65 13.77 7.59
CA ALA A 63 9.89 14.04 9.00
C ALA A 63 11.32 14.56 9.27
N ASN A 64 12.32 14.06 8.53
CA ASN A 64 13.68 14.58 8.62
C ASN A 64 13.78 16.04 8.19
N GLN A 65 13.05 16.45 7.16
CA GLN A 65 13.02 17.85 6.73
C GLN A 65 12.19 18.71 7.70
N HIS A 66 11.05 18.20 8.15
CA HIS A 66 10.08 18.95 8.96
C HIS A 66 10.57 19.17 10.41
N PHE A 67 11.01 18.11 11.08
CA PHE A 67 11.45 18.20 12.49
C PHE A 67 12.96 18.45 12.63
N GLY A 68 13.75 18.13 11.61
CA GLY A 68 15.20 18.02 11.67
C GLY A 68 15.66 16.67 12.21
N LYS A 69 16.81 16.21 11.72
CA LYS A 69 17.35 14.85 11.87
C LYS A 69 17.29 14.28 13.29
N ASP A 70 17.60 15.08 14.30
CA ASP A 70 17.68 14.64 15.69
C ASP A 70 16.33 14.68 16.43
N LYS A 71 15.35 15.36 15.87
CA LYS A 71 14.03 15.59 16.49
C LYS A 71 12.92 14.69 15.94
N VAL A 72 13.21 13.85 14.97
CA VAL A 72 12.23 12.90 14.44
C VAL A 72 11.74 11.99 15.56
N PRO A 73 10.41 11.86 15.77
CA PRO A 73 9.84 11.05 16.87
C PRO A 73 9.88 9.54 16.61
N VAL A 74 10.78 9.09 15.76
CA VAL A 74 11.00 7.69 15.40
C VAL A 74 12.43 7.29 15.77
N ALA A 75 12.57 6.22 16.54
CA ALA A 75 13.87 5.68 16.94
C ALA A 75 14.44 4.71 15.90
N HIS A 76 13.60 3.79 15.44
CA HIS A 76 13.93 2.82 14.40
C HIS A 76 12.72 2.57 13.52
N TRP A 77 12.98 2.13 12.31
CA TRP A 77 11.94 1.73 11.37
C TRP A 77 12.35 0.44 10.65
N THR A 78 11.38 -0.42 10.41
CA THR A 78 11.57 -1.72 9.78
C THR A 78 10.61 -1.85 8.61
N LEU A 79 11.12 -2.30 7.48
CA LEU A 79 10.36 -2.48 6.26
C LEU A 79 10.29 -3.95 5.89
N PHE A 80 9.10 -4.46 5.66
CA PHE A 80 8.87 -5.81 5.16
C PHE A 80 8.30 -5.76 3.74
N THR A 81 8.89 -6.50 2.81
CA THR A 81 8.42 -6.65 1.42
C THR A 81 8.03 -5.31 0.78
N THR A 82 8.89 -4.30 0.95
CA THR A 82 8.63 -2.89 0.59
C THR A 82 9.44 -2.49 -0.64
N LEU A 83 8.80 -1.79 -1.57
CA LEU A 83 9.48 -1.07 -2.63
C LEU A 83 9.76 0.37 -2.19
N THR A 84 11.02 0.77 -2.32
CA THR A 84 11.50 2.16 -2.15
C THR A 84 12.13 2.69 -3.42
N ASP A 85 12.55 1.79 -4.30
CA ASP A 85 13.01 2.04 -5.67
C ASP A 85 12.11 1.23 -6.62
N PHE A 86 11.46 1.92 -7.54
CA PHE A 86 10.48 1.36 -8.47
C PHE A 86 11.06 1.13 -9.88
N ALA A 87 12.39 1.20 -10.05
CA ALA A 87 13.03 0.95 -11.35
C ALA A 87 12.77 -0.49 -11.88
N HIS A 88 12.54 -1.43 -10.97
CA HIS A 88 12.27 -2.83 -11.31
C HIS A 88 11.13 -3.40 -10.46
N PRO A 89 9.87 -3.02 -10.74
CA PRO A 89 8.73 -3.40 -9.89
C PRO A 89 8.27 -4.86 -10.07
N GLY A 90 8.96 -5.64 -10.91
CA GLY A 90 8.62 -7.04 -11.21
C GLY A 90 7.50 -7.16 -12.24
N ASP A 91 6.72 -8.25 -12.15
CA ASP A 91 5.71 -8.59 -13.18
C ASP A 91 4.65 -7.52 -13.39
N ILE A 92 4.45 -6.61 -12.43
CA ILE A 92 3.48 -5.52 -12.55
C ILE A 92 3.89 -4.45 -13.57
N ASP A 93 5.17 -4.41 -13.95
CA ASP A 93 5.72 -3.44 -14.92
C ASP A 93 4.96 -3.41 -16.24
N VAL A 94 4.39 -4.53 -16.66
CA VAL A 94 3.59 -4.65 -17.88
C VAL A 94 2.33 -3.76 -17.90
N PHE A 95 1.91 -3.25 -16.76
CA PHE A 95 0.76 -2.34 -16.63
C PHE A 95 1.18 -0.90 -16.33
N ILE A 96 2.48 -0.63 -16.26
CA ILE A 96 2.99 0.68 -15.87
C ILE A 96 3.40 1.46 -17.13
N ASP A 97 2.41 2.02 -17.79
CA ASP A 97 2.58 2.96 -18.89
C ASP A 97 1.46 4.03 -18.84
N GLU A 98 1.65 5.11 -19.58
CA GLU A 98 0.72 6.24 -19.61
C GLU A 98 -0.69 5.83 -20.08
N ALA A 99 -0.81 4.90 -21.02
CA ALA A 99 -2.10 4.47 -21.55
C ALA A 99 -2.86 3.63 -20.53
N CYS A 100 -2.18 2.67 -19.89
CA CYS A 100 -2.77 1.82 -18.86
C CYS A 100 -3.19 2.64 -17.64
N ILE A 101 -2.33 3.55 -17.18
CA ILE A 101 -2.64 4.42 -16.03
C ILE A 101 -3.81 5.34 -16.39
N GLY A 102 -3.82 5.96 -17.58
CA GLY A 102 -4.92 6.80 -18.04
C GLY A 102 -6.26 6.05 -18.07
N ALA A 103 -6.28 4.82 -18.56
CA ALA A 103 -7.48 3.98 -18.58
C ALA A 103 -7.99 3.66 -17.15
N LEU A 104 -7.07 3.38 -16.21
CA LEU A 104 -7.42 3.20 -14.80
C LEU A 104 -8.00 4.47 -14.18
N GLU A 105 -7.42 5.63 -14.47
CA GLU A 105 -7.91 6.92 -13.99
C GLU A 105 -9.32 7.22 -14.51
N GLU A 106 -9.61 6.94 -15.78
CA GLU A 106 -10.95 7.07 -16.33
C GLU A 106 -11.97 6.13 -15.66
N SER A 107 -11.56 4.90 -15.34
CA SER A 107 -12.39 3.96 -14.58
C SER A 107 -12.67 4.49 -13.17
N MET A 108 -11.63 4.96 -12.49
CA MET A 108 -11.73 5.49 -11.12
C MET A 108 -12.56 6.78 -11.05
N ALA A 109 -12.50 7.64 -12.08
CA ALA A 109 -13.22 8.93 -12.09
C ALA A 109 -14.74 8.79 -11.89
N LYS A 110 -15.32 7.69 -12.29
CA LYS A 110 -16.76 7.41 -12.13
C LYS A 110 -17.14 7.05 -10.70
N LYS A 111 -16.29 6.29 -10.03
CA LYS A 111 -16.54 5.68 -8.71
C LYS A 111 -15.84 6.42 -7.57
N GLY A 112 -14.72 7.09 -7.87
CA GLY A 112 -13.84 7.73 -6.90
C GLY A 112 -12.77 6.79 -6.30
N PHE A 113 -12.69 5.53 -6.77
CA PHE A 113 -11.74 4.51 -6.34
C PHE A 113 -11.63 3.38 -7.37
N LEU A 114 -10.59 2.57 -7.29
CA LEU A 114 -10.48 1.32 -8.03
C LEU A 114 -11.18 0.20 -7.27
N ASP A 115 -12.04 -0.56 -7.96
CA ASP A 115 -12.70 -1.71 -7.36
C ASP A 115 -11.69 -2.83 -7.03
N GLY A 116 -11.84 -3.43 -5.86
CA GLY A 116 -10.99 -4.54 -5.44
C GLY A 116 -11.05 -5.75 -6.38
N SER A 117 -12.18 -5.96 -7.07
CA SER A 117 -12.33 -7.00 -8.09
C SER A 117 -11.49 -6.76 -9.34
N GLU A 118 -11.33 -5.51 -9.77
CA GLU A 118 -10.49 -5.13 -10.90
C GLU A 118 -9.01 -5.37 -10.57
N MET A 119 -8.57 -4.94 -9.38
CA MET A 119 -7.23 -5.20 -8.87
C MET A 119 -6.96 -6.71 -8.73
N ALA A 120 -7.87 -7.45 -8.12
CA ALA A 120 -7.75 -8.89 -7.95
C ALA A 120 -7.65 -9.63 -9.28
N SER A 121 -8.36 -9.16 -10.32
CA SER A 121 -8.28 -9.74 -11.67
C SER A 121 -6.90 -9.56 -12.29
N SER A 122 -6.31 -8.38 -12.15
CA SER A 122 -4.94 -8.11 -12.62
C SER A 122 -3.92 -9.01 -11.94
N PHE A 123 -3.98 -9.15 -10.61
CA PHE A 123 -3.10 -10.07 -9.87
C PHE A 123 -3.29 -11.55 -10.25
N ARG A 124 -4.53 -11.98 -10.52
CA ARG A 124 -4.80 -13.34 -11.00
C ARG A 124 -4.19 -13.60 -12.36
N MET A 125 -4.19 -12.62 -13.26
CA MET A 125 -3.54 -12.74 -14.57
C MET A 125 -2.03 -12.88 -14.44
N LEU A 126 -1.38 -12.07 -13.60
CA LEU A 126 0.07 -12.13 -13.35
C LEU A 126 0.50 -13.43 -12.65
N ARG A 127 -0.34 -13.99 -11.80
CA ARG A 127 -0.06 -15.17 -10.99
C ARG A 127 -1.07 -16.28 -11.24
N SER A 128 -1.42 -16.52 -12.51
CA SER A 128 -2.45 -17.50 -12.88
C SER A 128 -2.13 -18.93 -12.45
N ASN A 129 -0.86 -19.37 -12.52
CA ASN A 129 -0.47 -20.71 -12.09
C ASN A 129 -0.80 -21.00 -10.63
N PRO A 130 -0.27 -20.28 -9.63
CA PRO A 130 -0.58 -20.56 -8.22
C PRO A 130 -2.01 -20.20 -7.83
N LEU A 131 -2.63 -19.18 -8.44
CA LEU A 131 -3.93 -18.65 -8.01
C LEU A 131 -5.13 -19.30 -8.71
N ILE A 132 -4.93 -19.94 -9.86
CA ILE A 132 -6.01 -20.57 -10.65
C ILE A 132 -5.68 -22.02 -10.95
N TRP A 133 -4.63 -22.26 -11.74
CA TRP A 133 -4.36 -23.58 -12.29
C TRP A 133 -3.97 -24.63 -11.24
N SER A 134 -3.23 -24.24 -10.21
CA SER A 134 -2.88 -25.14 -9.11
C SER A 134 -4.13 -25.63 -8.37
N TYR A 135 -5.09 -24.75 -8.10
CA TYR A 135 -6.37 -25.13 -7.50
C TYR A 135 -7.21 -26.01 -8.42
N TRP A 136 -7.26 -25.67 -9.70
CA TRP A 136 -7.97 -26.46 -10.70
C TRP A 136 -7.44 -27.90 -10.75
N VAL A 137 -6.13 -28.07 -10.87
CA VAL A 137 -5.50 -29.39 -10.95
C VAL A 137 -5.69 -30.15 -9.63
N ASN A 138 -5.31 -29.59 -8.50
CA ASN A 138 -5.29 -30.33 -7.25
C ASN A 138 -6.70 -30.60 -6.71
N SER A 139 -7.58 -29.60 -6.70
CA SER A 139 -8.89 -29.75 -6.08
C SER A 139 -9.93 -30.30 -7.03
N TYR A 140 -10.01 -29.81 -8.27
CA TYR A 140 -11.03 -30.26 -9.22
C TYR A 140 -10.66 -31.57 -9.91
N LEU A 141 -9.44 -31.68 -10.49
CA LEU A 141 -9.05 -32.88 -11.23
C LEU A 141 -8.60 -34.03 -10.32
N LEU A 142 -7.83 -33.73 -9.27
CA LEU A 142 -7.29 -34.77 -8.36
C LEU A 142 -8.13 -34.98 -7.11
N GLY A 143 -9.20 -34.23 -6.91
CA GLY A 143 -10.11 -34.37 -5.74
C GLY A 143 -9.44 -34.09 -4.39
N GLN A 144 -8.31 -33.40 -4.36
CA GLN A 144 -7.62 -33.12 -3.12
C GLN A 144 -8.37 -32.01 -2.34
N PRO A 145 -8.53 -32.14 -1.02
CA PRO A 145 -9.13 -31.09 -0.22
C PRO A 145 -8.29 -29.82 -0.27
N LEU A 146 -8.95 -28.66 -0.28
CA LEU A 146 -8.25 -27.38 -0.16
C LEU A 146 -7.52 -27.35 1.19
N PRO A 147 -6.23 -26.94 1.21
CA PRO A 147 -5.54 -26.77 2.48
C PRO A 147 -6.25 -25.69 3.30
N PRO A 148 -6.46 -25.93 4.61
CA PRO A 148 -7.03 -24.91 5.47
C PRO A 148 -6.11 -23.69 5.52
N PHE A 149 -6.67 -22.51 5.27
CA PHE A 149 -5.94 -21.25 5.30
C PHE A 149 -6.78 -20.25 6.10
N ASP A 150 -6.48 -20.15 7.37
CA ASP A 150 -7.25 -19.40 8.36
C ASP A 150 -7.25 -17.87 8.14
N VAL A 151 -6.23 -17.33 7.45
CA VAL A 151 -6.16 -15.92 7.07
C VAL A 151 -6.81 -15.60 5.72
N LEU A 152 -7.41 -16.60 5.04
CA LEU A 152 -8.01 -16.42 3.71
C LEU A 152 -9.14 -15.38 3.73
N PHE A 153 -10.00 -15.43 4.74
CA PHE A 153 -11.10 -14.48 4.88
C PHE A 153 -10.60 -13.04 5.01
N TRP A 154 -9.60 -12.82 5.85
CA TRP A 154 -8.95 -11.51 5.98
C TRP A 154 -8.29 -11.07 4.66
N ASN A 155 -7.60 -11.96 3.97
CA ASN A 155 -6.94 -11.66 2.69
C ASN A 155 -7.94 -11.32 1.57
N MET A 156 -9.17 -11.81 1.65
CA MET A 156 -10.23 -11.48 0.69
C MET A 156 -10.92 -10.15 0.99
N ASP A 157 -10.78 -9.62 2.19
CA ASP A 157 -11.32 -8.32 2.60
C ASP A 157 -10.41 -7.19 2.12
N THR A 158 -10.59 -6.78 0.87
CA THR A 158 -9.72 -5.80 0.20
C THR A 158 -10.06 -4.37 0.61
N THR A 159 -9.05 -3.60 1.00
CA THR A 159 -9.17 -2.15 1.19
C THR A 159 -8.81 -1.44 -0.11
N ARG A 160 -9.72 -0.57 -0.56
CA ARG A 160 -9.54 0.27 -1.74
C ARG A 160 -8.62 1.46 -1.44
N MET A 161 -8.12 2.09 -2.49
CA MET A 161 -7.42 3.37 -2.40
C MET A 161 -8.29 4.46 -3.04
N PRO A 162 -8.32 5.68 -2.48
CA PRO A 162 -8.95 6.82 -3.13
C PRO A 162 -8.34 7.10 -4.50
N GLN A 163 -9.14 7.60 -5.43
CA GLN A 163 -8.68 7.91 -6.78
C GLN A 163 -7.42 8.80 -6.79
N ALA A 164 -7.43 9.91 -6.07
CA ALA A 164 -6.32 10.86 -6.06
C ALA A 164 -5.02 10.23 -5.53
N MET A 165 -5.11 9.50 -4.40
CA MET A 165 -3.95 8.78 -3.83
C MET A 165 -3.44 7.70 -4.77
N HIS A 166 -4.35 6.92 -5.38
CA HIS A 166 -3.98 5.80 -6.26
C HIS A 166 -3.30 6.30 -7.54
N SER A 167 -3.88 7.31 -8.20
CA SER A 167 -3.30 7.94 -9.38
C SER A 167 -1.90 8.51 -9.09
N TYR A 168 -1.77 9.25 -7.99
CA TYR A 168 -0.47 9.78 -7.55
C TYR A 168 0.55 8.66 -7.34
N TYR A 169 0.19 7.59 -6.64
CA TYR A 169 1.07 6.45 -6.37
C TYR A 169 1.56 5.76 -7.65
N LEU A 170 0.66 5.54 -8.63
CA LEU A 170 1.02 4.94 -9.91
C LEU A 170 1.94 5.86 -10.72
N ARG A 171 1.62 7.15 -10.81
CA ARG A 171 2.40 8.09 -11.62
C ARG A 171 3.73 8.44 -11.00
N GLU A 172 3.73 8.86 -9.74
CA GLU A 172 4.93 9.40 -9.11
C GLU A 172 5.92 8.31 -8.69
N PHE A 173 5.41 7.15 -8.24
CA PHE A 173 6.29 6.09 -7.77
C PHE A 173 6.58 5.07 -8.87
N TYR A 174 5.56 4.42 -9.42
CA TYR A 174 5.78 3.39 -10.42
C TYR A 174 6.29 3.94 -11.75
N LEU A 175 5.61 4.93 -12.34
CA LEU A 175 5.97 5.44 -13.67
C LEU A 175 7.23 6.31 -13.63
N ASN A 176 7.29 7.25 -12.69
CA ASN A 176 8.34 8.25 -12.62
C ASN A 176 9.47 7.90 -11.66
N ASN A 177 9.27 6.94 -10.74
CA ASN A 177 10.24 6.56 -9.69
C ASN A 177 10.79 7.75 -8.89
N ASN A 178 9.90 8.69 -8.53
CA ASN A 178 10.30 9.96 -7.91
C ASN A 178 10.73 9.81 -6.44
N LEU A 179 10.40 8.69 -5.77
CA LEU A 179 10.76 8.49 -4.37
C LEU A 179 12.28 8.50 -4.12
N ILE A 180 13.08 8.07 -5.11
CA ILE A 180 14.55 8.03 -5.01
C ILE A 180 15.25 9.22 -5.65
N LYS A 181 14.53 10.07 -6.39
CA LYS A 181 15.14 11.23 -7.04
C LYS A 181 15.47 12.30 -6.00
N ARG A 182 16.60 12.94 -6.22
CA ARG A 182 16.98 14.15 -5.49
C ARG A 182 16.50 15.35 -6.30
N ASP A 183 15.91 16.31 -5.62
CA ASP A 183 15.61 17.62 -6.19
C ASP A 183 16.91 18.38 -6.53
#